data_fb7c9c8907ecb427c2ef2d3deda5590c
#
_entry.id   fb7c9c8907ecb427c2ef2d3deda5590c
#
_cell.length_a   1.000
_cell.length_b   1.000
_cell.length_c   1.000
_cell.angle_alpha   90.00
_cell.angle_beta   90.00
_cell.angle_gamma   90.00
#
_symmetry.space_group_name_H-M   'P 1'
#
loop_
_entity.id
_entity.type
_entity.pdbx_description
1 polymer ?
#
loop_
_entity_poly.entity_id
_entity_poly.type
_entity_poly.pdbx_seq_one_letter_code
_entity_poly.pdbx_strand_id
1 'polypeptide(L)'
;MKNESRFATLFLAIAILLAGCRVLYDFKPIKQFDQKEYDQMITSVLDRDFKIKPIVSEYEQFDAYRTCIQDSLWQHQTAVQPVQILYLKKDSLLSYHINCTAKGGLANLNWNTDQRFETFPPATAVPITPQMQNLSKIRDIYGIHDDSEYLIVVFWTNMLPKISKSAIETVKSNLRENGAVKKAAIVLINTDKFYMTLQ
;
A
#
# COMPACT_ATOMS: atom_id res chain seq x y z
N MET A 1 17.27 -8.60 46.98
CA MET A 1 15.87 -8.22 46.76
C MET A 1 15.65 -6.93 45.92
N LYS A 2 16.53 -5.90 45.94
CA LYS A 2 16.32 -4.68 45.11
C LYS A 2 16.63 -4.82 43.61
N ASN A 3 17.43 -5.78 43.19
CA ASN A 3 17.79 -5.98 41.76
C ASN A 3 16.74 -6.76 40.97
N GLU A 4 16.02 -7.69 41.56
CA GLU A 4 15.02 -8.50 40.86
C GLU A 4 13.80 -7.67 40.41
N SER A 5 13.41 -6.68 41.24
CA SER A 5 12.32 -5.76 40.90
C SER A 5 12.66 -4.88 39.66
N ARG A 6 13.90 -4.47 39.51
CA ARG A 6 14.34 -3.64 38.37
C ARG A 6 14.38 -4.44 37.05
N PHE A 7 14.78 -5.72 37.12
CA PHE A 7 14.76 -6.61 35.95
C PHE A 7 13.32 -6.92 35.51
N ALA A 8 12.43 -7.18 36.47
CA ALA A 8 11.02 -7.43 36.14
C ALA A 8 10.34 -6.18 35.50
N THR A 9 10.64 -4.99 36.00
CA THR A 9 10.11 -3.73 35.45
C THR A 9 10.66 -3.46 34.05
N LEU A 10 11.94 -3.74 33.80
CA LEU A 10 12.56 -3.58 32.50
C LEU A 10 11.99 -4.56 31.47
N PHE A 11 11.79 -5.84 31.85
CA PHE A 11 11.17 -6.86 31.01
C PHE A 11 9.73 -6.52 30.67
N LEU A 12 8.96 -6.02 31.64
CA LEU A 12 7.59 -5.59 31.42
C LEU A 12 7.52 -4.37 30.47
N ALA A 13 8.41 -3.41 30.61
CA ALA A 13 8.49 -2.25 29.71
C ALA A 13 8.86 -2.67 28.27
N ILE A 14 9.80 -3.60 28.09
CA ILE A 14 10.17 -4.13 26.78
C ILE A 14 9.01 -4.94 26.17
N ALA A 15 8.32 -5.75 26.96
CA ALA A 15 7.15 -6.49 26.49
C ALA A 15 6.01 -5.59 26.06
N ILE A 16 5.77 -4.48 26.79
CA ILE A 16 4.77 -3.46 26.43
C ILE A 16 5.18 -2.72 25.14
N LEU A 17 6.46 -2.40 24.96
CA LEU A 17 6.96 -1.77 23.74
C LEU A 17 6.83 -2.69 22.52
N LEU A 18 7.12 -3.98 22.65
CA LEU A 18 6.98 -4.95 21.58
C LEU A 18 5.50 -5.27 21.24
N ALA A 19 4.63 -5.30 22.25
CA ALA A 19 3.19 -5.44 22.05
C ALA A 19 2.56 -4.20 21.42
N GLY A 20 3.07 -3.00 21.76
CA GLY A 20 2.57 -1.71 21.27
C GLY A 20 2.62 -1.56 19.76
N CYS A 21 3.67 -2.07 19.12
CA CYS A 21 3.77 -2.03 17.66
C CYS A 21 2.68 -2.84 16.96
N ARG A 22 2.32 -4.01 17.46
CA ARG A 22 1.23 -4.82 16.89
C ARG A 22 -0.14 -4.16 17.06
N VAL A 23 -0.38 -3.55 18.21
CA VAL A 23 -1.68 -2.91 18.52
C VAL A 23 -1.86 -1.60 17.75
N LEU A 24 -0.81 -0.79 17.61
CA LEU A 24 -0.88 0.51 16.92
C LEU A 24 -1.13 0.36 15.42
N TYR A 25 -0.56 -0.67 14.78
CA TYR A 25 -0.63 -0.85 13.33
C TYR A 25 -1.59 -1.94 12.89
N ASP A 26 -2.23 -2.64 13.84
CA ASP A 26 -3.14 -3.76 13.57
C ASP A 26 -2.48 -4.82 12.65
N PHE A 27 -1.18 -5.06 12.89
CA PHE A 27 -0.43 -6.04 12.10
C PHE A 27 -0.97 -7.44 12.35
N LYS A 28 -1.40 -8.09 11.27
CA LYS A 28 -1.91 -9.46 11.26
C LYS A 28 -1.01 -10.34 10.39
N PRO A 29 -0.36 -11.38 10.93
CA PRO A 29 0.34 -12.32 10.08
C PRO A 29 -0.66 -13.08 9.19
N ILE A 30 -0.37 -13.19 7.90
CA ILE A 30 -1.25 -13.88 6.93
C ILE A 30 -0.72 -15.30 6.74
N LYS A 31 -1.44 -16.30 7.23
CA LYS A 31 -1.07 -17.71 7.07
C LYS A 31 -1.73 -18.35 5.86
N GLN A 32 -2.88 -17.85 5.47
CA GLN A 32 -3.67 -18.29 4.32
C GLN A 32 -4.49 -17.13 3.79
N PHE A 33 -4.85 -17.17 2.51
CA PHE A 33 -5.77 -16.20 1.95
C PHE A 33 -7.17 -16.42 2.54
N ASP A 34 -7.74 -15.36 3.11
CA ASP A 34 -9.09 -15.38 3.70
C ASP A 34 -10.04 -14.58 2.82
N GLN A 35 -10.90 -15.31 2.08
CA GLN A 35 -11.90 -14.70 1.20
C GLN A 35 -12.87 -13.79 1.95
N LYS A 36 -13.24 -14.16 3.18
CA LYS A 36 -14.18 -13.37 3.99
C LYS A 36 -13.57 -12.04 4.42
N GLU A 37 -12.32 -12.02 4.88
CA GLU A 37 -11.63 -10.77 5.22
C GLU A 37 -11.42 -9.90 3.98
N TYR A 38 -11.07 -10.51 2.83
CA TYR A 38 -11.00 -9.82 1.55
C TYR A 38 -12.32 -9.15 1.18
N ASP A 39 -13.43 -9.90 1.19
CA ASP A 39 -14.76 -9.39 0.85
C ASP A 39 -15.23 -8.28 1.80
N GLN A 40 -14.94 -8.41 3.09
CA GLN A 40 -15.23 -7.39 4.10
C GLN A 40 -14.47 -6.08 3.80
N MET A 41 -13.17 -6.17 3.50
CA MET A 41 -12.37 -5.00 3.14
C MET A 41 -12.95 -4.34 1.88
N ILE A 42 -13.13 -5.10 0.80
CA ILE A 42 -13.66 -4.57 -0.45
C ILE A 42 -15.02 -3.91 -0.24
N THR A 43 -15.95 -4.58 0.44
CA THR A 43 -17.27 -4.02 0.74
C THR A 43 -17.18 -2.70 1.53
N SER A 44 -16.21 -2.60 2.44
CA SER A 44 -16.03 -1.41 3.29
C SER A 44 -15.49 -0.18 2.54
N VAL A 45 -14.87 -0.38 1.37
CA VAL A 45 -14.23 0.69 0.58
C VAL A 45 -14.87 0.94 -0.77
N LEU A 46 -15.74 0.03 -1.24
CA LEU A 46 -16.51 0.24 -2.46
C LEU A 46 -17.42 1.46 -2.30
N ASP A 47 -17.47 2.27 -3.36
CA ASP A 47 -18.23 3.49 -3.41
C ASP A 47 -18.72 3.69 -4.87
N ARG A 48 -20.01 3.90 -5.05
CA ARG A 48 -20.65 3.97 -6.38
C ARG A 48 -20.23 5.19 -7.20
N ASP A 49 -19.69 6.20 -6.53
CA ASP A 49 -19.22 7.41 -7.21
C ASP A 49 -17.91 7.16 -7.97
N PHE A 50 -17.17 6.11 -7.61
CA PHE A 50 -15.87 5.79 -8.17
C PHE A 50 -15.91 4.56 -9.06
N LYS A 51 -15.13 4.58 -10.12
CA LYS A 51 -14.82 3.39 -10.94
C LYS A 51 -13.74 2.58 -10.23
N ILE A 52 -14.16 1.59 -9.42
CA ILE A 52 -13.25 0.75 -8.62
C ILE A 52 -13.27 -0.69 -9.17
N LYS A 53 -12.08 -1.25 -9.45
CA LYS A 53 -11.86 -2.64 -9.87
C LYS A 53 -11.00 -3.36 -8.83
N PRO A 54 -11.54 -4.27 -8.02
CA PRO A 54 -10.74 -5.11 -7.13
C PRO A 54 -10.12 -6.29 -7.87
N ILE A 55 -8.88 -6.64 -7.52
CA ILE A 55 -8.10 -7.78 -8.05
C ILE A 55 -7.42 -8.48 -6.87
N VAL A 56 -7.44 -9.81 -6.86
CA VAL A 56 -6.55 -10.62 -6.01
C VAL A 56 -5.32 -10.96 -6.84
N SER A 57 -4.15 -10.54 -6.38
CA SER A 57 -2.89 -10.85 -7.04
C SER A 57 -2.46 -12.29 -6.75
N GLU A 58 -2.10 -13.02 -7.78
CA GLU A 58 -1.32 -14.24 -7.60
C GLU A 58 0.13 -13.91 -7.25
N TYR A 59 0.84 -14.89 -6.66
CA TYR A 59 2.25 -14.70 -6.27
C TYR A 59 3.10 -14.23 -7.45
N GLU A 60 2.97 -14.89 -8.59
CA GLU A 60 3.75 -14.64 -9.80
C GLU A 60 3.50 -13.24 -10.38
N GLN A 61 2.27 -12.74 -10.25
CA GLN A 61 1.93 -11.40 -10.73
C GLN A 61 2.61 -10.32 -9.88
N PHE A 62 2.57 -10.46 -8.55
CA PHE A 62 3.24 -9.48 -7.69
C PHE A 62 4.76 -9.59 -7.78
N ASP A 63 5.30 -10.80 -7.94
CA ASP A 63 6.74 -11.00 -8.16
C ASP A 63 7.19 -10.40 -9.50
N ALA A 64 6.41 -10.57 -10.57
CA ALA A 64 6.65 -9.90 -11.85
C ALA A 64 6.62 -8.37 -11.74
N TYR A 65 5.67 -7.81 -10.99
CA TYR A 65 5.64 -6.38 -10.70
C TYR A 65 6.89 -5.93 -9.94
N ARG A 66 7.23 -6.63 -8.87
CA ARG A 66 8.39 -6.32 -8.03
C ARG A 66 9.71 -6.34 -8.79
N THR A 67 9.83 -7.25 -9.75
CA THR A 67 11.05 -7.47 -10.54
C THR A 67 11.06 -6.75 -11.89
N CYS A 68 9.99 -6.03 -12.26
CA CYS A 68 9.92 -5.34 -13.55
C CYS A 68 10.95 -4.21 -13.71
N ILE A 69 11.51 -3.72 -12.62
CA ILE A 69 12.61 -2.76 -12.58
C ILE A 69 13.88 -3.49 -12.14
N GLN A 70 14.91 -3.40 -12.97
CA GLN A 70 16.23 -3.98 -12.68
C GLN A 70 17.06 -3.06 -11.77
N ASP A 71 16.61 -2.92 -10.53
CA ASP A 71 17.27 -2.15 -9.48
C ASP A 71 17.10 -2.89 -8.15
N SER A 72 18.19 -3.29 -7.52
CA SER A 72 18.17 -4.08 -6.28
C SER A 72 17.55 -3.30 -5.11
N LEU A 73 17.78 -2.00 -5.03
CA LEU A 73 17.19 -1.15 -4.00
C LEU A 73 15.67 -1.06 -4.16
N TRP A 74 15.21 -0.90 -5.41
CA TRP A 74 13.80 -0.95 -5.73
C TRP A 74 13.18 -2.29 -5.32
N GLN A 75 13.76 -3.41 -5.76
CA GLN A 75 13.22 -4.74 -5.54
C GLN A 75 13.11 -5.13 -4.06
N HIS A 76 14.12 -4.76 -3.26
CA HIS A 76 14.22 -5.20 -1.88
C HIS A 76 13.67 -4.22 -0.85
N GLN A 77 13.54 -2.95 -1.17
CA GLN A 77 13.12 -1.93 -0.21
C GLN A 77 11.81 -1.25 -0.58
N THR A 78 11.57 -1.01 -1.86
CA THR A 78 10.43 -0.21 -2.31
C THR A 78 9.28 -1.08 -2.81
N ALA A 79 9.55 -1.96 -3.75
CA ALA A 79 8.52 -2.79 -4.37
C ALA A 79 7.93 -3.88 -3.46
N VAL A 80 8.60 -4.18 -2.35
CA VAL A 80 8.11 -5.12 -1.32
C VAL A 80 7.27 -4.46 -0.24
N GLN A 81 7.03 -3.16 -0.31
CA GLN A 81 6.17 -2.51 0.68
C GLN A 81 4.72 -2.96 0.51
N PRO A 82 4.05 -3.36 1.60
CA PRO A 82 2.73 -3.99 1.50
C PRO A 82 1.61 -3.06 1.04
N VAL A 83 1.77 -1.74 1.24
CA VAL A 83 0.79 -0.77 0.76
C VAL A 83 1.51 0.25 -0.12
N GLN A 84 1.04 0.38 -1.36
CA GLN A 84 1.62 1.25 -2.36
C GLN A 84 0.51 1.92 -3.17
N ILE A 85 0.74 3.16 -3.58
CA ILE A 85 -0.20 3.90 -4.44
C ILE A 85 0.57 4.43 -5.64
N LEU A 86 0.12 4.08 -6.84
CA LEU A 86 0.66 4.55 -8.10
C LEU A 86 -0.40 5.37 -8.83
N TYR A 87 -0.04 6.56 -9.26
CA TYR A 87 -0.86 7.39 -10.15
C TYR A 87 -0.25 7.36 -11.54
N LEU A 88 -0.97 6.79 -12.50
CA LEU A 88 -0.53 6.70 -13.89
C LEU A 88 -1.45 7.53 -14.78
N LYS A 89 -0.85 8.18 -15.79
CA LYS A 89 -1.58 8.78 -16.92
C LYS A 89 -1.08 8.11 -18.19
N LYS A 90 -1.96 7.38 -18.87
CA LYS A 90 -1.55 6.45 -19.94
C LYS A 90 -0.46 5.51 -19.41
N ASP A 91 0.73 5.56 -20.01
CA ASP A 91 1.89 4.73 -19.66
C ASP A 91 2.92 5.43 -18.77
N SER A 92 2.62 6.64 -18.29
CA SER A 92 3.54 7.40 -17.46
C SER A 92 3.15 7.34 -15.98
N LEU A 93 4.11 6.99 -15.12
CA LEU A 93 3.98 7.11 -13.68
C LEU A 93 4.17 8.58 -13.28
N LEU A 94 3.15 9.18 -12.67
CA LEU A 94 3.15 10.60 -12.27
C LEU A 94 3.44 10.79 -10.79
N SER A 95 2.95 9.87 -9.95
CA SER A 95 3.14 9.95 -8.50
C SER A 95 3.20 8.55 -7.90
N TYR A 96 4.04 8.38 -6.87
CA TYR A 96 4.26 7.11 -6.22
C TYR A 96 4.40 7.29 -4.71
N HIS A 97 3.65 6.48 -3.97
CA HIS A 97 3.62 6.47 -2.50
C HIS A 97 3.74 5.05 -1.98
N ILE A 98 4.39 4.89 -0.85
CA ILE A 98 4.55 3.60 -0.15
C ILE A 98 4.38 3.79 1.35
N ASN A 99 3.96 2.76 2.06
CA ASN A 99 4.09 2.73 3.51
C ASN A 99 5.53 2.34 3.86
N CYS A 100 6.43 3.30 3.90
CA CYS A 100 7.83 3.03 4.17
C CYS A 100 8.10 2.92 5.66
N THR A 101 8.53 1.74 6.11
CA THR A 101 9.06 1.53 7.46
C THR A 101 10.55 1.83 7.55
N ALA A 102 11.26 1.92 6.42
CA ALA A 102 12.72 2.00 6.36
C ALA A 102 13.32 3.38 6.66
N LYS A 103 12.53 4.46 6.60
CA LYS A 103 13.02 5.82 6.92
C LYS A 103 12.70 6.27 8.34
N GLY A 104 12.98 5.44 9.32
CA GLY A 104 12.92 5.87 10.72
C GLY A 104 11.55 5.71 11.35
N GLY A 105 10.79 4.78 10.92
CA GLY A 105 9.69 4.30 11.72
C GLY A 105 8.31 4.59 11.18
N LEU A 106 7.49 4.10 11.88
CA LEU A 106 6.06 4.10 12.00
C LEU A 106 5.37 5.47 11.73
N ALA A 107 6.14 6.56 11.72
CA ALA A 107 5.64 7.92 11.49
C ALA A 107 5.25 8.21 10.03
N ASN A 108 5.74 7.43 9.07
CA ASN A 108 5.40 7.63 7.64
C ASN A 108 4.11 6.94 7.20
N LEU A 109 3.27 6.52 8.13
CA LEU A 109 1.95 5.98 7.86
C LEU A 109 0.88 7.06 7.62
N ASN A 110 1.22 8.31 7.79
CA ASN A 110 0.36 9.41 7.42
C ASN A 110 0.61 9.78 5.95
N TRP A 111 -0.22 9.27 5.07
CA TRP A 111 -0.17 9.50 3.63
C TRP A 111 -0.28 10.99 3.27
N ASN A 112 -0.95 11.78 4.09
CA ASN A 112 -1.14 13.20 3.87
C ASN A 112 -0.11 14.08 4.60
N THR A 113 1.04 13.51 5.02
CA THR A 113 2.15 14.30 5.54
C THR A 113 2.61 15.30 4.45
N ASP A 114 2.87 16.54 4.83
CA ASP A 114 3.28 17.62 3.93
C ASP A 114 2.24 18.00 2.85
N GLN A 115 0.96 17.76 3.10
CA GLN A 115 -0.14 18.18 2.21
C GLN A 115 -0.04 17.63 0.78
N ARG A 116 0.61 16.48 0.61
CA ARG A 116 0.91 15.92 -0.72
C ARG A 116 -0.32 15.57 -1.54
N PHE A 117 -1.42 15.24 -0.86
CA PHE A 117 -2.69 14.85 -1.49
C PHE A 117 -3.65 16.03 -1.72
N GLU A 118 -3.24 17.27 -1.48
CA GLU A 118 -4.06 18.45 -1.78
C GLU A 118 -4.14 18.74 -3.27
N THR A 119 -3.13 18.30 -4.04
CA THR A 119 -3.12 18.43 -5.51
C THR A 119 -3.44 17.10 -6.20
N PHE A 120 -3.86 17.16 -7.46
CA PHE A 120 -4.07 15.97 -8.29
C PHE A 120 -3.31 16.06 -9.62
N PRO A 121 -2.48 15.08 -9.98
CA PRO A 121 -2.00 13.99 -9.11
C PRO A 121 -1.26 14.52 -7.88
N PRO A 122 -1.20 13.75 -6.77
CA PRO A 122 -0.50 14.20 -5.57
C PRO A 122 1.01 14.30 -5.79
N ALA A 123 1.67 15.14 -5.02
CA ALA A 123 3.13 15.20 -5.03
C ALA A 123 3.74 13.85 -4.65
N THR A 124 4.68 13.35 -5.44
CA THR A 124 5.27 12.02 -5.18
C THR A 124 6.02 11.96 -3.84
N ALA A 125 5.85 10.89 -3.11
CA ALA A 125 6.60 10.62 -1.87
C ALA A 125 7.90 9.83 -2.13
N VAL A 126 7.92 9.06 -3.22
CA VAL A 126 9.09 8.31 -3.67
C VAL A 126 9.63 8.97 -4.94
N PRO A 127 10.94 9.27 -5.00
CA PRO A 127 11.54 9.81 -6.23
C PRO A 127 11.29 8.88 -7.42
N ILE A 128 10.77 9.41 -8.50
CA ILE A 128 10.52 8.66 -9.74
C ILE A 128 11.76 8.73 -10.61
N THR A 129 12.38 7.58 -10.85
CA THR A 129 13.54 7.44 -11.72
C THR A 129 13.10 7.03 -13.13
N PRO A 130 13.93 7.22 -14.19
CA PRO A 130 13.60 6.76 -15.53
C PRO A 130 13.29 5.26 -15.60
N GLN A 131 13.95 4.44 -14.79
CA GLN A 131 13.71 3.00 -14.72
C GLN A 131 12.29 2.66 -14.23
N MET A 132 11.71 3.50 -13.37
CA MET A 132 10.36 3.31 -12.85
C MET A 132 9.26 3.54 -13.89
N GLN A 133 9.56 4.10 -15.05
CA GLN A 133 8.58 4.18 -16.15
C GLN A 133 8.14 2.80 -16.64
N ASN A 134 8.94 1.77 -16.42
CA ASN A 134 8.53 0.38 -16.69
C ASN A 134 7.35 -0.09 -15.81
N LEU A 135 6.98 0.65 -14.77
CA LEU A 135 5.77 0.37 -13.97
C LEU A 135 4.47 0.48 -14.77
N SER A 136 4.48 1.10 -15.95
CA SER A 136 3.35 1.04 -16.89
C SER A 136 2.97 -0.39 -17.26
N LYS A 137 3.94 -1.33 -17.27
CA LYS A 137 3.72 -2.77 -17.45
C LYS A 137 2.75 -3.40 -16.44
N ILE A 138 2.42 -2.70 -15.37
CA ILE A 138 1.41 -3.16 -14.41
C ILE A 138 0.07 -3.45 -15.08
N ARG A 139 -0.26 -2.71 -16.15
CA ARG A 139 -1.46 -2.97 -16.95
C ARG A 139 -1.44 -4.37 -17.55
N ASP A 140 -0.31 -4.77 -18.12
CA ASP A 140 -0.13 -6.07 -18.75
C ASP A 140 -0.10 -7.19 -17.70
N ILE A 141 0.63 -7.00 -16.61
CA ILE A 141 0.76 -7.98 -15.52
C ILE A 141 -0.60 -8.34 -14.92
N TYR A 142 -1.49 -7.36 -14.76
CA TYR A 142 -2.79 -7.54 -14.10
C TYR A 142 -3.98 -7.51 -15.07
N GLY A 143 -3.75 -7.48 -16.39
CA GLY A 143 -4.83 -7.43 -17.39
C GLY A 143 -5.76 -6.22 -17.17
N ILE A 144 -5.19 -5.04 -16.93
CA ILE A 144 -5.97 -3.83 -16.66
C ILE A 144 -6.28 -3.13 -17.98
N HIS A 145 -7.48 -3.31 -18.46
CA HIS A 145 -8.02 -2.61 -19.63
C HIS A 145 -8.94 -1.49 -19.12
N ASP A 146 -8.47 -0.26 -19.18
CA ASP A 146 -9.22 0.91 -18.74
C ASP A 146 -8.80 2.15 -19.52
N ASP A 147 -9.78 2.87 -20.08
CA ASP A 147 -9.59 4.05 -20.93
C ASP A 147 -9.71 5.38 -20.15
N SER A 148 -9.81 5.33 -18.82
CA SER A 148 -9.81 6.53 -17.99
C SER A 148 -8.52 7.33 -18.18
N GLU A 149 -8.62 8.66 -18.08
CA GLU A 149 -7.48 9.55 -18.23
C GLU A 149 -6.35 9.20 -17.25
N TYR A 150 -6.75 8.81 -16.03
CA TYR A 150 -5.85 8.38 -14.97
C TYR A 150 -6.20 6.97 -14.50
N LEU A 151 -5.18 6.18 -14.25
CA LEU A 151 -5.26 4.90 -13.56
C LEU A 151 -4.56 5.03 -12.21
N ILE A 152 -5.27 4.73 -11.13
CA ILE A 152 -4.69 4.73 -9.79
C ILE A 152 -4.67 3.28 -9.31
N VAL A 153 -3.46 2.77 -9.07
CA VAL A 153 -3.27 1.42 -8.54
C VAL A 153 -2.95 1.50 -7.07
N VAL A 154 -3.73 0.82 -6.25
CA VAL A 154 -3.50 0.70 -4.81
C VAL A 154 -3.23 -0.75 -4.48
N PHE A 155 -1.98 -1.07 -4.15
CA PHE A 155 -1.65 -2.35 -3.53
C PHE A 155 -2.04 -2.30 -2.06
N TRP A 156 -2.68 -3.35 -1.60
CA TRP A 156 -3.17 -3.45 -0.23
C TRP A 156 -3.12 -4.89 0.29
N THR A 157 -3.18 -5.06 1.62
CA THR A 157 -3.08 -6.35 2.28
C THR A 157 -3.86 -6.36 3.59
N ASN A 158 -4.42 -7.51 3.94
CA ASN A 158 -5.01 -7.76 5.27
C ASN A 158 -3.95 -7.87 6.38
N MET A 159 -2.67 -7.95 6.03
CA MET A 159 -1.59 -7.84 7.01
C MET A 159 -1.57 -6.47 7.71
N LEU A 160 -1.99 -5.41 7.01
CA LEU A 160 -2.04 -4.03 7.49
C LEU A 160 -3.42 -3.40 7.16
N PRO A 161 -4.53 -3.91 7.72
CA PRO A 161 -5.87 -3.56 7.25
C PRO A 161 -6.21 -2.08 7.45
N LYS A 162 -5.82 -1.47 8.58
CA LYS A 162 -6.07 -0.05 8.84
C LYS A 162 -5.32 0.85 7.87
N ILE A 163 -4.06 0.54 7.57
CA ILE A 163 -3.23 1.30 6.64
C ILE A 163 -3.75 1.14 5.22
N SER A 164 -4.09 -0.08 4.83
CA SER A 164 -4.69 -0.39 3.54
C SER A 164 -5.98 0.40 3.31
N LYS A 165 -6.88 0.40 4.30
CA LYS A 165 -8.11 1.18 4.24
C LYS A 165 -7.84 2.68 4.19
N SER A 166 -6.94 3.18 5.02
CA SER A 166 -6.56 4.60 5.03
C SER A 166 -5.99 5.05 3.69
N ALA A 167 -5.14 4.24 3.05
CA ALA A 167 -4.59 4.54 1.73
C ALA A 167 -5.70 4.67 0.66
N ILE A 168 -6.65 3.74 0.65
CA ILE A 168 -7.78 3.76 -0.30
C ILE A 168 -8.66 5.01 -0.06
N GLU A 169 -8.99 5.32 1.19
CA GLU A 169 -9.81 6.49 1.50
C GLU A 169 -9.07 7.81 1.17
N THR A 170 -7.76 7.87 1.38
CA THR A 170 -6.92 9.02 0.98
C THR A 170 -6.98 9.25 -0.53
N VAL A 171 -6.89 8.19 -1.34
CA VAL A 171 -7.04 8.27 -2.80
C VAL A 171 -8.43 8.81 -3.17
N LYS A 172 -9.48 8.31 -2.54
CA LYS A 172 -10.86 8.75 -2.80
C LYS A 172 -11.06 10.24 -2.42
N SER A 173 -10.53 10.66 -1.27
CA SER A 173 -10.55 12.06 -0.82
C SER A 173 -9.84 12.96 -1.83
N ASN A 174 -8.61 12.61 -2.21
CA ASN A 174 -7.82 13.35 -3.19
C ASN A 174 -8.58 13.54 -4.52
N LEU A 175 -9.23 12.48 -5.03
CA LEU A 175 -10.03 12.56 -6.25
C LEU A 175 -11.26 13.47 -6.10
N ARG A 176 -11.96 13.41 -4.96
CA ARG A 176 -13.13 14.26 -4.70
C ARG A 176 -12.75 15.73 -4.60
N GLU A 177 -11.75 16.04 -3.78
CA GLU A 177 -11.30 17.40 -3.50
C GLU A 177 -10.79 18.11 -4.77
N ASN A 178 -10.23 17.35 -5.71
CA ASN A 178 -9.71 17.88 -6.98
C ASN A 178 -10.68 17.72 -8.18
N GLY A 179 -11.91 17.26 -7.97
CA GLY A 179 -12.89 17.10 -9.05
C GLY A 179 -12.47 16.07 -10.11
N ALA A 180 -11.63 15.11 -9.75
CA ALA A 180 -11.03 14.14 -10.68
C ALA A 180 -11.74 12.78 -10.71
N VAL A 181 -12.81 12.58 -9.94
CA VAL A 181 -13.52 11.29 -9.80
C VAL A 181 -13.89 10.67 -11.14
N LYS A 182 -14.46 11.46 -12.05
CA LYS A 182 -14.90 10.97 -13.38
C LYS A 182 -13.75 10.75 -14.38
N LYS A 183 -12.56 11.22 -14.07
CA LYS A 183 -11.36 11.11 -14.94
C LYS A 183 -10.49 9.91 -14.59
N ALA A 184 -10.74 9.26 -13.46
CA ALA A 184 -9.87 8.24 -12.90
C ALA A 184 -10.59 6.90 -12.70
N ALA A 185 -9.85 5.82 -12.88
CA ALA A 185 -10.20 4.49 -12.39
C ALA A 185 -9.24 4.09 -11.26
N ILE A 186 -9.77 3.43 -10.24
CA ILE A 186 -9.01 2.89 -9.12
C ILE A 186 -8.96 1.37 -9.27
N VAL A 187 -7.77 0.78 -9.26
CA VAL A 187 -7.57 -0.66 -9.21
C VAL A 187 -6.99 -1.03 -7.85
N LEU A 188 -7.72 -1.83 -7.09
CA LEU A 188 -7.33 -2.30 -5.77
C LEU A 188 -6.73 -3.70 -5.89
N ILE A 189 -5.42 -3.83 -5.72
CA ILE A 189 -4.71 -5.10 -5.86
C ILE A 189 -4.37 -5.65 -4.47
N ASN A 190 -5.03 -6.73 -4.08
CA ASN A 190 -4.70 -7.45 -2.86
C ASN A 190 -3.44 -8.31 -3.06
N THR A 191 -2.48 -8.22 -2.13
CA THR A 191 -1.19 -8.91 -2.21
C THR A 191 -1.00 -9.98 -1.14
N ASP A 192 -2.05 -10.40 -0.46
CA ASP A 192 -1.99 -11.36 0.64
C ASP A 192 -1.31 -12.67 0.24
N LYS A 193 -1.59 -13.18 -0.98
CA LYS A 193 -0.98 -14.43 -1.48
C LYS A 193 0.54 -14.37 -1.59
N PHE A 194 1.10 -13.20 -1.85
CA PHE A 194 2.54 -13.01 -1.88
C PHE A 194 3.13 -13.06 -0.45
N TYR A 195 2.51 -12.35 0.50
CA TYR A 195 3.04 -12.28 1.86
C TYR A 195 2.88 -13.56 2.66
N MET A 196 1.95 -14.45 2.28
CA MET A 196 1.85 -15.81 2.86
C MET A 196 3.12 -16.63 2.68
N THR A 197 3.87 -16.40 1.61
CA THR A 197 5.06 -17.20 1.26
C THR A 197 6.34 -16.72 1.96
N LEU A 198 6.29 -15.55 2.60
CA LEU A 198 7.45 -14.94 3.27
C LEU A 198 7.55 -15.25 4.77
N GLN A 199 6.65 -16.09 5.30
CA GLN A 199 6.56 -16.41 6.74
C GLN A 199 7.17 -17.76 7.09
#